data_65eb0afaceebe88b82ad672553100269
#
_entry.id   65eb0afaceebe88b82ad672553100269
#
_cell.length_a   1.000
_cell.length_b   1.000
_cell.length_c   1.000
_cell.angle_alpha   90.00
_cell.angle_beta   90.00
_cell.angle_gamma   90.00
#
_symmetry.space_group_name_H-M   'P 1'
#
loop_
_entity.id
_entity.type
_entity.pdbx_description
1 polymer ?
#
loop_
_entity_poly.entity_id
_entity_poly.type
_entity_poly.pdbx_seq_one_letter_code
_entity_poly.pdbx_strand_id
1 'polypeptide(L)'
;MYTITLEVNQVCNLKCNYCYLGQKNGTVMEYETAIEAIDIAFINVKKHQDAKIWVDFVGGEALLNLELVKRIQEWTHKKALENKIIVIYSITTNGSIMDAEILKWLVKNKIRIKLSIDGEQAVHDKNRIYIDGKGSYEKIIFNLPYFKEYERQTGLLIQAAHVITHNNYKNILSSVQHL
;
A
#
# COMPACT_ATOMS: atom_id res chain seq x y z
N MET A 1 -5.81 5.38 18.93
CA MET A 1 -5.99 4.84 17.56
C MET A 1 -5.38 3.46 17.51
N TYR A 2 -6.14 2.48 17.05
CA TYR A 2 -5.68 1.10 16.87
C TYR A 2 -5.28 0.87 15.40
N THR A 3 -4.14 0.24 15.16
CA THR A 3 -3.68 -0.05 13.79
C THR A 3 -3.70 -1.55 13.56
N ILE A 4 -4.23 -1.96 12.41
CA ILE A 4 -4.14 -3.33 11.91
C ILE A 4 -3.54 -3.32 10.51
N THR A 5 -2.52 -4.14 10.30
CA THR A 5 -1.88 -4.34 8.99
C THR A 5 -2.30 -5.70 8.45
N LEU A 6 -2.84 -5.71 7.24
CA LEU A 6 -3.26 -6.92 6.54
C LEU A 6 -2.33 -7.17 5.36
N GLU A 7 -1.55 -8.25 5.42
CA GLU A 7 -0.77 -8.75 4.29
C GLU A 7 -1.69 -9.57 3.39
N VAL A 8 -2.37 -8.89 2.45
CA VAL A 8 -3.45 -9.48 1.65
C VAL A 8 -2.97 -10.54 0.63
N ASN A 9 -1.69 -10.50 0.28
CA ASN A 9 -1.06 -11.51 -0.58
C ASN A 9 0.45 -11.47 -0.48
N GLN A 10 1.12 -12.56 -0.92
CA GLN A 10 2.56 -12.63 -1.14
C GLN A 10 2.93 -12.63 -2.63
N VAL A 11 1.95 -12.35 -3.51
CA VAL A 11 2.16 -12.19 -4.95
C VAL A 11 2.68 -10.79 -5.24
N CYS A 12 3.70 -10.67 -6.07
CA CYS A 12 4.23 -9.39 -6.51
C CYS A 12 4.81 -9.51 -7.92
N ASN A 13 4.62 -8.49 -8.72
CA ASN A 13 5.21 -8.38 -10.05
C ASN A 13 6.68 -7.91 -10.03
N LEU A 14 7.18 -7.46 -8.87
CA LEU A 14 8.58 -7.09 -8.67
C LEU A 14 9.35 -8.14 -7.87
N LYS A 15 10.68 -8.15 -8.06
CA LYS A 15 11.66 -8.96 -7.32
C LYS A 15 12.70 -8.04 -6.69
N CYS A 16 12.26 -7.21 -5.73
CA CYS A 16 13.15 -6.29 -5.04
C CYS A 16 14.24 -7.04 -4.25
N ASN A 17 15.51 -6.59 -4.35
CA ASN A 17 16.66 -7.25 -3.73
C ASN A 17 16.61 -7.33 -2.20
N TYR A 18 15.88 -6.41 -1.56
CA TYR A 18 15.73 -6.32 -0.10
C TYR A 18 14.34 -6.76 0.38
N CYS A 19 13.56 -7.45 -0.46
CA CYS A 19 12.20 -7.81 -0.11
C CYS A 19 12.17 -8.71 1.13
N TYR A 20 11.46 -8.29 2.17
CA TYR A 20 11.34 -9.04 3.42
C TYR A 20 10.60 -10.38 3.27
N LEU A 21 9.77 -10.51 2.23
CA LEU A 21 9.05 -11.75 1.93
C LEU A 21 9.97 -12.86 1.40
N GLY A 22 11.21 -12.56 1.02
CA GLY A 22 12.14 -13.54 0.48
C GLY A 22 11.60 -14.25 -0.77
N GLN A 23 11.45 -15.58 -0.67
CA GLN A 23 10.80 -16.36 -1.73
C GLN A 23 9.28 -16.22 -1.61
N LYS A 24 8.68 -15.57 -2.60
CA LYS A 24 7.23 -15.37 -2.67
C LYS A 24 6.56 -16.68 -3.07
N ASN A 25 5.69 -17.19 -2.21
CA ASN A 25 5.04 -18.50 -2.40
C ASN A 25 3.66 -18.41 -3.07
N GLY A 26 3.22 -17.19 -3.42
CA GLY A 26 1.92 -16.97 -4.05
C GLY A 26 0.71 -17.05 -3.10
N THR A 27 0.93 -17.15 -1.79
CA THR A 27 -0.17 -17.17 -0.79
C THR A 27 -1.01 -15.91 -0.87
N VAL A 28 -2.32 -16.10 -0.80
CA VAL A 28 -3.33 -15.02 -0.75
C VAL A 28 -4.10 -15.19 0.57
N MET A 29 -4.39 -14.09 1.23
CA MET A 29 -5.19 -14.09 2.45
C MET A 29 -6.64 -14.50 2.13
N GLU A 30 -7.20 -15.39 2.93
CA GLU A 30 -8.62 -15.70 2.85
C GLU A 30 -9.45 -14.53 3.38
N TYR A 31 -10.60 -14.27 2.75
CA TYR A 31 -11.48 -13.15 3.14
C TYR A 31 -11.92 -13.28 4.61
N GLU A 32 -12.30 -14.49 5.03
CA GLU A 32 -12.74 -14.82 6.38
C GLU A 32 -11.67 -14.48 7.42
N THR A 33 -10.40 -14.81 7.13
CA THR A 33 -9.26 -14.48 8.00
C THR A 33 -9.10 -12.97 8.18
N ALA A 34 -9.28 -12.20 7.09
CA ALA A 34 -9.22 -10.75 7.16
C ALA A 34 -10.34 -10.17 8.02
N ILE A 35 -11.56 -10.70 7.90
CA ILE A 35 -12.72 -10.25 8.65
C ILE A 35 -12.57 -10.57 10.14
N GLU A 36 -12.13 -11.77 10.49
CA GLU A 36 -11.85 -12.14 11.87
C GLU A 36 -10.80 -11.24 12.53
N ALA A 37 -9.72 -10.94 11.81
CA ALA A 37 -8.68 -10.02 12.29
C ALA A 37 -9.21 -8.59 12.52
N ILE A 38 -10.07 -8.11 11.62
CA ILE A 38 -10.73 -6.81 11.77
C ILE A 38 -11.73 -6.83 12.95
N ASP A 39 -12.46 -7.91 13.16
CA ASP A 39 -13.35 -8.05 14.30
C ASP A 39 -12.62 -7.92 15.65
N ILE A 40 -11.44 -8.54 15.73
CA ILE A 40 -10.55 -8.36 16.89
C ILE A 40 -10.14 -6.89 17.05
N ALA A 41 -9.82 -6.19 15.95
CA ALA A 41 -9.49 -4.77 16.00
C ALA A 41 -10.66 -3.92 16.52
N PHE A 42 -11.90 -4.21 16.10
CA PHE A 42 -13.10 -3.53 16.61
C PHE A 42 -13.33 -3.78 18.12
N ILE A 43 -13.12 -5.01 18.58
CA ILE A 43 -13.20 -5.36 20.01
C ILE A 43 -12.15 -4.55 20.81
N ASN A 44 -10.90 -4.53 20.33
CA ASN A 44 -9.81 -3.84 21.01
C ASN A 44 -10.00 -2.34 21.06
N VAL A 45 -10.46 -1.73 19.97
CA VAL A 45 -10.77 -0.30 19.91
C VAL A 45 -11.80 0.11 20.97
N LYS A 46 -12.87 -0.69 21.13
CA LYS A 46 -13.88 -0.45 22.15
C LYS A 46 -13.30 -0.59 23.56
N LYS A 47 -12.50 -1.63 23.78
CA LYS A 47 -11.85 -1.90 25.07
C LYS A 47 -10.91 -0.77 25.50
N HIS A 48 -10.18 -0.16 24.57
CA HIS A 48 -9.25 0.92 24.83
C HIS A 48 -9.86 2.32 24.70
N GLN A 49 -11.18 2.42 24.53
CA GLN A 49 -11.92 3.68 24.36
C GLN A 49 -11.38 4.52 23.18
N ASP A 50 -10.72 3.90 22.22
CA ASP A 50 -10.30 4.53 20.99
C ASP A 50 -11.50 4.68 20.05
N ALA A 51 -11.59 5.81 19.35
CA ALA A 51 -12.64 6.05 18.34
C ALA A 51 -12.19 5.77 16.91
N LYS A 52 -10.95 5.29 16.72
CA LYS A 52 -10.33 5.19 15.39
C LYS A 52 -9.57 3.88 15.19
N ILE A 53 -9.78 3.27 14.01
CA ILE A 53 -8.97 2.16 13.50
C ILE A 53 -8.22 2.64 12.25
N TRP A 54 -6.97 2.24 12.10
CA TRP A 54 -6.22 2.36 10.86
C TRP A 54 -6.05 0.96 10.27
N VAL A 55 -6.60 0.74 9.08
CA VAL A 55 -6.43 -0.51 8.32
C VAL A 55 -5.40 -0.26 7.23
N ASP A 56 -4.27 -0.94 7.32
CA ASP A 56 -3.15 -0.81 6.38
C ASP A 56 -3.06 -2.06 5.50
N PHE A 57 -3.32 -1.92 4.20
CA PHE A 57 -3.21 -3.01 3.24
C PHE A 57 -1.79 -3.06 2.69
N VAL A 58 -1.14 -4.20 2.91
CA VAL A 58 0.19 -4.50 2.41
C VAL A 58 0.20 -5.87 1.73
N GLY A 59 1.37 -6.29 1.22
CA GLY A 59 1.54 -7.61 0.65
C GLY A 59 2.81 -7.66 -0.19
N GLY A 60 2.87 -8.57 -1.14
CA GLY A 60 3.83 -8.48 -2.22
C GLY A 60 3.55 -7.23 -3.05
N GLU A 61 2.42 -7.20 -3.74
CA GLU A 61 1.78 -5.99 -4.28
C GLU A 61 0.27 -6.10 -4.03
N ALA A 62 -0.25 -5.29 -3.14
CA ALA A 62 -1.64 -5.39 -2.70
C ALA A 62 -2.65 -5.13 -3.83
N LEU A 63 -2.31 -4.27 -4.80
CA LEU A 63 -3.18 -3.96 -5.95
C LEU A 63 -3.34 -5.13 -6.93
N LEU A 64 -2.48 -6.17 -6.87
CA LEU A 64 -2.70 -7.40 -7.62
C LEU A 64 -3.90 -8.20 -7.11
N ASN A 65 -4.34 -7.96 -5.88
CA ASN A 65 -5.53 -8.59 -5.30
C ASN A 65 -6.57 -7.54 -4.90
N LEU A 66 -6.82 -6.58 -5.80
CA LEU A 66 -7.69 -5.43 -5.55
C LEU A 66 -9.11 -5.83 -5.15
N GLU A 67 -9.65 -6.90 -5.73
CA GLU A 67 -11.02 -7.35 -5.41
C GLU A 67 -11.16 -7.80 -3.95
N LEU A 68 -10.17 -8.50 -3.42
CA LEU A 68 -10.15 -8.85 -2.00
C LEU A 68 -10.06 -7.58 -1.13
N VAL A 69 -9.16 -6.65 -1.49
CA VAL A 69 -9.00 -5.38 -0.76
C VAL A 69 -10.30 -4.58 -0.75
N LYS A 70 -10.99 -4.48 -1.90
CA LYS A 70 -12.31 -3.81 -2.00
C LYS A 70 -13.34 -4.44 -1.08
N ARG A 71 -13.48 -5.77 -1.12
CA ARG A 71 -14.44 -6.52 -0.28
C ARG A 71 -14.19 -6.32 1.21
N ILE A 72 -12.92 -6.38 1.63
CA ILE A 72 -12.52 -6.13 3.03
C ILE A 72 -12.85 -4.69 3.42
N GLN A 73 -12.51 -3.72 2.57
CA GLN A 73 -12.77 -2.31 2.84
C GLN A 73 -14.27 -2.01 2.96
N GLU A 74 -15.10 -2.53 2.06
CA GLU A 74 -16.54 -2.33 2.08
C GLU A 74 -17.18 -2.91 3.34
N TRP A 75 -16.83 -4.15 3.70
CA TRP A 75 -17.31 -4.77 4.92
C TRP A 75 -16.89 -3.99 6.17
N THR A 76 -15.61 -3.61 6.24
CA THR A 76 -15.08 -2.84 7.36
C THR A 76 -15.76 -1.49 7.49
N HIS A 77 -16.02 -0.82 6.37
CA HIS A 77 -16.71 0.47 6.35
C HIS A 77 -18.15 0.36 6.88
N LYS A 78 -18.90 -0.65 6.43
CA LYS A 78 -20.25 -0.92 6.94
C LYS A 78 -20.24 -1.14 8.44
N LYS A 79 -19.36 -2.01 8.93
CA LYS A 79 -19.22 -2.31 10.36
C LYS A 79 -18.80 -1.07 11.18
N ALA A 80 -17.95 -0.22 10.61
CA ALA A 80 -17.53 1.02 11.24
C ALA A 80 -18.70 1.98 11.47
N LEU A 81 -19.58 2.15 10.48
CA LEU A 81 -20.78 2.97 10.58
C LEU A 81 -21.72 2.44 11.70
N GLU A 82 -21.98 1.15 11.72
CA GLU A 82 -22.82 0.51 12.75
C GLU A 82 -22.27 0.69 14.18
N ASN A 83 -20.95 0.74 14.32
CA ASN A 83 -20.27 0.86 15.61
C ASN A 83 -19.83 2.29 15.96
N LYS A 84 -20.08 3.30 15.10
CA LYS A 84 -19.66 4.70 15.26
C LYS A 84 -18.14 4.85 15.45
N ILE A 85 -17.36 4.03 14.74
CA ILE A 85 -15.91 4.03 14.77
C ILE A 85 -15.40 4.63 13.45
N ILE A 86 -14.42 5.53 13.53
CA ILE A 86 -13.76 6.10 12.36
C ILE A 86 -12.72 5.10 11.86
N VAL A 87 -12.77 4.75 10.57
CA VAL A 87 -11.73 3.94 9.94
C VAL A 87 -10.96 4.76 8.93
N ILE A 88 -9.63 4.69 9.03
CA ILE A 88 -8.69 5.25 8.07
C ILE A 88 -8.08 4.06 7.33
N TYR A 89 -8.00 4.16 6.01
CA TYR A 89 -7.40 3.13 5.17
C TYR A 89 -6.11 3.62 4.55
N SER A 90 -5.13 2.73 4.42
CA SER A 90 -3.93 2.95 3.61
C SER A 90 -3.59 1.71 2.80
N ILE A 91 -2.89 1.91 1.71
CA ILE A 91 -2.35 0.86 0.86
C ILE A 91 -0.91 1.15 0.52
N THR A 92 -0.05 0.13 0.66
CA THR A 92 1.33 0.21 0.20
C THR A 92 1.42 -0.43 -1.18
N THR A 93 1.94 0.32 -2.14
CA THR A 93 2.08 -0.15 -3.53
C THR A 93 3.46 0.19 -4.09
N ASN A 94 3.94 -0.63 -5.00
CA ASN A 94 5.14 -0.36 -5.77
C ASN A 94 4.90 0.64 -6.94
N GLY A 95 3.66 1.09 -7.12
CA GLY A 95 3.28 2.11 -8.10
C GLY A 95 3.27 1.65 -9.56
N SER A 96 3.60 0.40 -9.84
CA SER A 96 3.62 -0.11 -11.22
C SER A 96 2.25 -0.45 -11.78
N ILE A 97 1.26 -0.62 -10.89
CA ILE A 97 -0.13 -0.96 -11.24
C ILE A 97 -1.02 0.22 -10.88
N MET A 98 -1.51 0.91 -11.91
CA MET A 98 -2.44 2.02 -11.75
C MET A 98 -3.23 2.20 -13.04
N ASP A 99 -4.52 2.44 -12.90
CA ASP A 99 -5.44 2.78 -13.97
C ASP A 99 -6.58 3.68 -13.46
N ALA A 100 -7.51 4.03 -14.35
CA ALA A 100 -8.62 4.92 -14.01
C ALA A 100 -9.61 4.31 -12.99
N GLU A 101 -9.80 2.99 -12.99
CA GLU A 101 -10.69 2.32 -12.04
C GLU A 101 -10.07 2.26 -10.65
N ILE A 102 -8.79 1.93 -10.56
CA ILE A 102 -8.02 1.97 -9.30
C ILE A 102 -8.05 3.38 -8.73
N LEU A 103 -7.73 4.40 -9.55
CA LEU A 103 -7.79 5.81 -9.13
C LEU A 103 -9.17 6.16 -8.57
N LYS A 104 -10.24 5.86 -9.31
CA LYS A 104 -11.62 6.15 -8.88
C LYS A 104 -11.95 5.52 -7.52
N TRP A 105 -11.54 4.27 -7.30
CA TRP A 105 -11.77 3.58 -6.04
C TRP A 105 -10.95 4.20 -4.89
N LEU A 106 -9.68 4.50 -5.10
CA LEU A 106 -8.80 5.15 -4.11
C LEU A 106 -9.35 6.52 -3.68
N VAL A 107 -9.78 7.33 -4.65
CA VAL A 107 -10.37 8.66 -4.41
C VAL A 107 -11.68 8.55 -3.65
N LYS A 108 -12.62 7.71 -4.14
CA LYS A 108 -13.94 7.53 -3.52
C LYS A 108 -13.84 7.15 -2.04
N ASN A 109 -12.91 6.28 -1.70
CA ASN A 109 -12.76 5.73 -0.35
C ASN A 109 -11.68 6.45 0.47
N LYS A 110 -11.03 7.49 -0.09
CA LYS A 110 -9.94 8.24 0.55
C LYS A 110 -8.84 7.34 1.11
N ILE A 111 -8.48 6.30 0.31
CA ILE A 111 -7.42 5.35 0.69
C ILE A 111 -6.06 6.04 0.62
N ARG A 112 -5.36 6.20 1.72
CA ARG A 112 -4.02 6.79 1.76
C ARG A 112 -3.02 5.92 1.02
N ILE A 113 -2.20 6.52 0.18
CA ILE A 113 -1.22 5.80 -0.64
C ILE A 113 0.16 5.93 -0.01
N LYS A 114 0.83 4.79 0.19
CA LYS A 114 2.26 4.69 0.48
C LYS A 114 2.94 4.15 -0.77
N LEU A 115 3.57 5.03 -1.53
CA LEU A 115 4.27 4.69 -2.77
C LEU A 115 5.70 4.26 -2.47
N SER A 116 6.03 3.04 -2.83
CA SER A 116 7.37 2.49 -2.68
C SER A 116 8.30 3.00 -3.78
N ILE A 117 9.13 4.01 -3.46
CA ILE A 117 10.06 4.62 -4.41
C ILE A 117 11.37 5.00 -3.70
N ASP A 118 12.52 4.63 -4.28
CA ASP A 118 13.84 4.79 -3.66
C ASP A 118 14.64 5.99 -4.20
N GLY A 119 13.94 6.99 -4.77
CA GLY A 119 14.56 8.19 -5.35
C GLY A 119 14.67 8.13 -6.86
N GLU A 120 15.72 8.70 -7.42
CA GLU A 120 15.97 8.73 -8.88
C GLU A 120 16.14 7.33 -9.50
N GLN A 121 15.94 7.22 -10.81
CA GLN A 121 15.94 5.94 -11.52
C GLN A 121 17.18 5.09 -11.24
N ALA A 122 18.38 5.68 -11.30
CA ALA A 122 19.63 4.97 -11.08
C ALA A 122 19.76 4.35 -9.68
N VAL A 123 19.09 4.93 -8.68
CA VAL A 123 19.05 4.42 -7.30
C VAL A 123 17.92 3.40 -7.13
N HIS A 124 16.73 3.73 -7.63
CA HIS A 124 15.54 2.90 -7.55
C HIS A 124 15.74 1.54 -8.21
N ASP A 125 16.19 1.54 -9.47
CA ASP A 125 16.31 0.34 -10.30
C ASP A 125 17.47 -0.59 -9.90
N LYS A 126 18.35 -0.17 -8.97
CA LYS A 126 19.31 -1.08 -8.35
C LYS A 126 18.65 -2.17 -7.50
N ASN A 127 17.51 -1.85 -6.92
CA ASN A 127 16.85 -2.73 -5.94
C ASN A 127 15.44 -3.15 -6.35
N ARG A 128 14.68 -2.27 -7.00
CA ARG A 128 13.28 -2.52 -7.35
C ARG A 128 13.16 -2.89 -8.82
N ILE A 129 13.37 -4.16 -9.08
CA ILE A 129 13.37 -4.71 -10.44
C ILE A 129 12.19 -5.66 -10.66
N TYR A 130 11.77 -5.79 -11.91
CA TYR A 130 10.85 -6.85 -12.33
C TYR A 130 11.53 -8.23 -12.30
N ILE A 131 10.73 -9.29 -12.43
CA ILE A 131 11.23 -10.67 -12.46
C ILE A 131 12.20 -10.88 -13.64
N ASP A 132 12.00 -10.17 -14.76
CA ASP A 132 12.86 -10.19 -15.95
C ASP A 132 14.14 -9.36 -15.81
N GLY A 133 14.36 -8.72 -14.65
CA GLY A 133 15.54 -7.91 -14.34
C GLY A 133 15.47 -6.46 -14.78
N LYS A 134 14.39 -6.02 -15.43
CA LYS A 134 14.22 -4.61 -15.80
C LYS A 134 13.88 -3.76 -14.59
N GLY A 135 14.31 -2.49 -14.58
CA GLY A 135 13.94 -1.50 -13.58
C GLY A 135 12.44 -1.19 -13.61
N SER A 136 11.89 -0.79 -12.48
CA SER A 136 10.46 -0.46 -12.36
C SER A 136 10.17 1.04 -12.33
N TYR A 137 11.19 1.89 -12.25
CA TYR A 137 11.05 3.34 -12.11
C TYR A 137 10.24 3.98 -13.25
N GLU A 138 10.54 3.64 -14.50
CA GLU A 138 9.83 4.21 -15.66
C GLU A 138 8.32 3.95 -15.61
N LYS A 139 7.92 2.79 -15.09
CA LYS A 139 6.49 2.47 -14.95
C LYS A 139 5.81 3.33 -13.87
N ILE A 140 6.52 3.66 -12.80
CA ILE A 140 6.01 4.60 -11.79
C ILE A 140 5.83 5.99 -12.41
N ILE A 141 6.82 6.47 -13.17
CA ILE A 141 6.74 7.76 -13.86
C ILE A 141 5.60 7.79 -14.88
N PHE A 142 5.40 6.71 -15.62
CA PHE A 142 4.25 6.55 -16.51
C PHE A 142 2.90 6.68 -15.78
N ASN A 143 2.83 6.18 -14.55
CA ASN A 143 1.64 6.22 -13.71
C ASN A 143 1.51 7.52 -12.88
N LEU A 144 2.53 8.39 -12.87
CA LEU A 144 2.56 9.63 -12.09
C LEU A 144 1.33 10.54 -12.32
N PRO A 145 0.76 10.67 -13.52
CA PRO A 145 -0.46 11.45 -13.73
C PRO A 145 -1.65 10.99 -12.86
N TYR A 146 -1.80 9.69 -12.62
CA TYR A 146 -2.85 9.16 -11.73
C TYR A 146 -2.60 9.55 -10.28
N PHE A 147 -1.35 9.52 -9.82
CA PHE A 147 -0.99 9.90 -8.46
C PHE A 147 -1.23 11.40 -8.21
N LYS A 148 -0.84 12.26 -9.16
CA LYS A 148 -1.13 13.70 -9.10
C LYS A 148 -2.62 13.99 -9.10
N GLU A 149 -3.39 13.26 -9.92
CA GLU A 149 -4.84 13.40 -9.95
C GLU A 149 -5.50 12.93 -8.65
N TYR A 150 -4.98 11.88 -8.02
CA TYR A 150 -5.42 11.45 -6.69
C TYR A 150 -5.22 12.57 -5.64
N GLU A 151 -4.04 13.18 -5.59
CA GLU A 151 -3.76 14.29 -4.67
C GLU A 151 -4.67 15.49 -4.92
N ARG A 152 -4.87 15.84 -6.20
CA ARG A 152 -5.75 16.93 -6.60
C ARG A 152 -7.20 16.72 -6.16
N GLN A 153 -7.72 15.50 -6.29
CA GLN A 153 -9.12 15.19 -5.96
C GLN A 153 -9.35 15.01 -4.46
N THR A 154 -8.39 14.48 -3.73
CA THR A 154 -8.56 14.13 -2.32
C THR A 154 -8.00 15.15 -1.34
N GLY A 155 -7.03 15.95 -1.75
CA GLY A 155 -6.20 16.78 -0.89
C GLY A 155 -5.24 15.99 0.01
N LEU A 156 -5.13 14.66 -0.18
CA LEU A 156 -4.24 13.79 0.57
C LEU A 156 -2.92 13.63 -0.18
N LEU A 157 -1.82 13.93 0.49
CA LEU A 157 -0.49 13.71 -0.08
C LEU A 157 -0.13 12.23 -0.09
N ILE A 158 0.58 11.81 -1.14
CA ILE A 158 1.15 10.48 -1.24
C ILE A 158 2.42 10.40 -0.38
N GLN A 159 2.51 9.35 0.41
CA GLN A 159 3.69 9.10 1.23
C GLN A 159 4.71 8.29 0.42
N ALA A 160 5.90 8.84 0.19
CA ALA A 160 7.02 8.09 -0.37
C ALA A 160 7.60 7.16 0.70
N ALA A 161 7.69 5.86 0.38
CA ALA A 161 8.32 4.84 1.21
C ALA A 161 9.66 4.45 0.57
N HIS A 162 10.75 4.93 1.15
CA HIS A 162 12.12 4.66 0.70
C HIS A 162 12.80 3.64 1.61
N VAL A 163 13.38 2.60 1.05
CA VAL A 163 14.16 1.62 1.80
C VAL A 163 15.65 1.91 1.67
N ILE A 164 16.28 2.24 2.80
CA ILE A 164 17.72 2.48 2.88
C ILE A 164 18.44 1.14 3.00
N THR A 165 19.37 0.88 2.09
CA THR A 165 20.17 -0.34 2.02
C THR A 165 21.65 0.00 1.94
N HIS A 166 22.53 -1.02 2.08
CA HIS A 166 23.95 -0.86 1.81
C HIS A 166 24.24 -0.32 0.40
N ASN A 167 23.38 -0.59 -0.57
CA ASN A 167 23.60 -0.20 -1.96
C ASN A 167 23.18 1.24 -2.28
N ASN A 168 22.38 1.89 -1.42
CA ASN A 168 21.84 3.23 -1.69
C ASN A 168 22.00 4.25 -0.58
N TYR A 169 22.57 3.87 0.59
CA TYR A 169 22.66 4.78 1.73
C TYR A 169 23.43 6.08 1.42
N LYS A 170 24.42 6.04 0.51
CA LYS A 170 25.17 7.22 0.08
C LYS A 170 24.34 8.20 -0.76
N ASN A 171 23.22 7.75 -1.28
CA ASN A 171 22.33 8.53 -2.14
C ASN A 171 21.11 9.10 -1.40
N ILE A 172 21.02 8.95 -0.07
CA ILE A 172 19.83 9.34 0.70
C ILE A 172 19.45 10.79 0.44
N LEU A 173 20.41 11.72 0.49
CA LEU A 173 20.12 13.14 0.33
C LEU A 173 19.59 13.44 -1.09
N SER A 174 20.24 12.96 -2.13
CA SER A 174 19.79 13.15 -3.52
C SER A 174 18.45 12.47 -3.77
N SER A 175 18.22 11.28 -3.18
CA SER A 175 16.94 10.56 -3.30
C SER A 175 15.79 11.35 -2.66
N VAL A 176 15.98 11.91 -1.46
CA VAL A 176 14.94 12.71 -0.79
C VAL A 176 14.67 14.01 -1.52
N GLN A 177 15.69 14.64 -2.11
CA GLN A 177 15.53 15.85 -2.91
C GLN A 177 14.79 15.59 -4.23
N HIS A 178 14.88 14.36 -4.74
CA HIS A 178 14.24 13.93 -5.98
C HIS A 178 12.73 13.62 -5.77
N LEU A 179 12.34 13.15 -4.59
CA LEU A 179 10.97 12.76 -4.23
C LEU A 179 10.11 13.95 -3.84
#